data_11f74da024892c20d44d8c55bf9da996
#
_entry.id   11f74da024892c20d44d8c55bf9da996
#
_cell.length_a   1.000
_cell.length_b   1.000
_cell.length_c   1.000
_cell.angle_alpha   90.00
_cell.angle_beta   90.00
_cell.angle_gamma   90.00
#
_symmetry.space_group_name_H-M   'P 1'
#
loop_
_entity.id
_entity.type
_entity.pdbx_description
1 polymer ?
#
loop_
_entity_poly.entity_id
_entity_poly.type
_entity_poly.pdbx_seq_one_letter_code
_entity_poly.pdbx_strand_id
1 'polypeptide(L)'
;DDFGSSDVDFSSGENMFTDGTSESSAPAEEAAQPVSCIVNLKNETIEVKAEAPAGVLPNGTQMIVKAVENNTEDAELTDHNKLAAKITEQLQSQGKNLDGFLAYNVSFTDADGNPVEPAGKVTYSFTYKEASSPELTDPAASTVTAAMIRTNKETSELELTELKAEEDQLTVETNESRQLTKAAFQSAATAAYTFVWSSTPAADDNENTENKEENGEVNNEEVNADTNTENT
;
A
#
# COMPACT_ATOMS: atom_id res chain seq x y z
N ASP A 1 86.64 -13.81 -65.95
CA ASP A 1 87.07 -12.51 -65.52
C ASP A 1 86.04 -11.47 -65.87
N ASP A 2 85.06 -11.23 -65.15
CA ASP A 2 84.66 -9.88 -64.90
C ASP A 2 83.40 -9.93 -63.95
N PHE A 3 83.56 -9.25 -62.90
CA PHE A 3 82.53 -9.23 -61.84
C PHE A 3 81.56 -8.07 -62.14
N GLY A 4 80.36 -8.46 -62.49
CA GLY A 4 79.25 -7.53 -62.55
C GLY A 4 78.58 -7.39 -61.19
N SER A 5 78.86 -6.32 -60.47
CA SER A 5 78.17 -5.88 -59.32
C SER A 5 76.71 -5.50 -59.66
N SER A 6 75.78 -6.19 -59.09
CA SER A 6 74.38 -5.81 -59.19
C SER A 6 73.98 -5.22 -57.82
N ASP A 7 73.86 -3.89 -57.80
CA ASP A 7 73.20 -3.14 -56.77
C ASP A 7 71.70 -3.54 -56.70
N VAL A 8 71.30 -4.20 -55.64
CA VAL A 8 69.91 -4.36 -55.32
C VAL A 8 69.52 -3.22 -54.43
N ASP A 9 68.86 -2.29 -55.00
CA ASP A 9 68.18 -1.22 -54.31
C ASP A 9 67.08 -1.83 -53.45
N PHE A 10 67.29 -1.80 -52.11
CA PHE A 10 66.31 -2.22 -51.16
C PHE A 10 65.41 -1.03 -50.87
N SER A 11 64.47 -0.74 -51.78
CA SER A 11 63.41 0.22 -51.53
C SER A 11 62.56 -0.20 -50.31
N SER A 12 62.63 0.63 -49.33
CA SER A 12 61.86 0.57 -48.12
C SER A 12 60.36 0.34 -48.35
N GLY A 13 59.87 -0.88 -48.15
CA GLY A 13 58.47 -1.13 -48.01
C GLY A 13 58.03 -0.63 -46.64
N GLU A 14 57.40 0.50 -46.60
CA GLU A 14 56.66 0.96 -45.44
C GLU A 14 55.54 -0.07 -45.12
N ASN A 15 55.80 -0.93 -44.17
CA ASN A 15 54.74 -1.69 -43.54
C ASN A 15 53.88 -0.72 -42.76
N MET A 16 52.81 -0.22 -43.37
CA MET A 16 51.69 0.32 -42.67
C MET A 16 51.07 -0.82 -41.85
N PHE A 17 51.50 -0.96 -40.61
CA PHE A 17 50.71 -1.56 -39.56
C PHE A 17 49.47 -0.67 -39.40
N THR A 18 48.39 -1.01 -40.04
CA THR A 18 47.08 -0.57 -39.62
C THR A 18 46.82 -1.29 -38.31
N ASP A 19 47.14 -0.59 -37.22
CA ASP A 19 46.64 -0.91 -35.91
C ASP A 19 45.10 -0.88 -35.98
N GLY A 20 44.54 -2.05 -36.22
CA GLY A 20 43.13 -2.29 -36.14
C GLY A 20 42.74 -2.22 -34.69
N THR A 21 42.66 -1.01 -34.14
CA THR A 21 41.92 -0.76 -32.92
C THR A 21 40.49 -1.17 -33.22
N SER A 22 40.18 -2.43 -32.94
CA SER A 22 38.82 -2.84 -32.72
C SER A 22 38.32 -2.01 -31.52
N GLU A 23 37.78 -0.85 -31.79
CA GLU A 23 36.85 -0.20 -30.89
C GLU A 23 35.70 -1.19 -30.72
N SER A 24 35.84 -2.02 -29.67
CA SER A 24 34.69 -2.67 -29.07
C SER A 24 33.80 -1.51 -28.61
N SER A 25 32.92 -1.07 -29.49
CA SER A 25 31.82 -0.22 -29.12
C SER A 25 30.99 -1.04 -28.14
N ALA A 26 31.27 -0.86 -26.85
CA ALA A 26 30.32 -1.27 -25.80
C ALA A 26 28.95 -0.73 -26.26
N PRO A 27 27.89 -1.53 -26.13
CA PRO A 27 26.54 -1.03 -26.41
C PRO A 27 26.40 0.27 -25.66
N ALA A 28 26.08 1.36 -26.35
CA ALA A 28 25.79 2.64 -25.69
C ALA A 28 24.70 2.33 -24.64
N GLU A 29 25.03 2.48 -23.37
CA GLU A 29 24.03 2.39 -22.30
C GLU A 29 22.94 3.40 -22.68
N GLU A 30 21.76 2.89 -22.99
CA GLU A 30 20.61 3.72 -23.30
C GLU A 30 20.35 4.64 -22.10
N ALA A 31 20.40 5.95 -22.32
CA ALA A 31 20.22 6.92 -21.23
C ALA A 31 18.89 6.65 -20.50
N ALA A 32 18.94 6.68 -19.19
CA ALA A 32 17.74 6.48 -18.36
C ALA A 32 16.67 7.52 -18.72
N GLN A 33 15.45 7.05 -18.96
CA GLN A 33 14.29 7.86 -19.32
C GLN A 33 13.26 7.83 -18.17
N PRO A 34 12.40 8.85 -18.06
CA PRO A 34 11.22 8.76 -17.22
C PRO A 34 10.32 7.61 -17.67
N VAL A 35 9.77 6.87 -16.72
CA VAL A 35 8.87 5.73 -16.98
C VAL A 35 7.46 6.10 -16.57
N SER A 36 6.48 5.83 -17.44
CA SER A 36 5.05 5.98 -17.17
C SER A 36 4.34 4.69 -17.52
N CYS A 37 3.63 4.12 -16.53
CA CYS A 37 2.84 2.91 -16.68
C CYS A 37 1.38 3.20 -16.38
N ILE A 38 0.47 2.58 -17.13
CA ILE A 38 -0.98 2.66 -16.91
C ILE A 38 -1.56 1.25 -16.96
N VAL A 39 -2.35 0.89 -15.96
CA VAL A 39 -3.10 -0.37 -15.90
C VAL A 39 -4.56 -0.05 -15.61
N ASN A 40 -5.47 -0.61 -16.41
CA ASN A 40 -6.91 -0.52 -16.20
C ASN A 40 -7.44 -1.81 -15.59
N LEU A 41 -8.26 -1.68 -14.55
CA LEU A 41 -8.86 -2.78 -13.80
C LEU A 41 -10.41 -2.72 -13.89
N LYS A 42 -11.06 -3.85 -13.60
CA LYS A 42 -12.52 -3.96 -13.49
C LYS A 42 -13.26 -3.37 -14.71
N ASN A 43 -12.96 -3.88 -15.90
CA ASN A 43 -13.53 -3.39 -17.16
C ASN A 43 -13.32 -1.87 -17.36
N GLU A 44 -12.09 -1.40 -17.05
CA GLU A 44 -11.69 -0.01 -17.22
C GLU A 44 -12.36 1.00 -16.27
N THR A 45 -13.02 0.54 -15.21
CA THR A 45 -13.60 1.45 -14.20
C THR A 45 -12.56 2.03 -13.23
N ILE A 46 -11.40 1.39 -13.12
CA ILE A 46 -10.29 1.85 -12.29
C ILE A 46 -9.04 1.96 -13.16
N GLU A 47 -8.46 3.15 -13.21
CA GLU A 47 -7.15 3.39 -13.84
C GLU A 47 -6.10 3.56 -12.76
N VAL A 48 -5.03 2.78 -12.83
CA VAL A 48 -3.84 2.91 -11.98
C VAL A 48 -2.70 3.38 -12.84
N LYS A 49 -2.11 4.52 -12.48
CA LYS A 49 -0.96 5.11 -13.16
C LYS A 49 0.24 5.17 -12.21
N ALA A 50 1.42 4.85 -12.73
CA ALA A 50 2.69 5.04 -12.05
C ALA A 50 3.60 5.91 -12.91
N GLU A 51 4.19 6.95 -12.34
CA GLU A 51 5.14 7.85 -12.99
C GLU A 51 6.45 7.88 -12.18
N ALA A 52 7.52 7.48 -12.81
CA ALA A 52 8.85 7.43 -12.23
C ALA A 52 9.80 8.38 -12.95
N PRO A 53 10.57 9.21 -12.22
CA PRO A 53 11.67 9.98 -12.81
C PRO A 53 12.72 9.08 -13.48
N ALA A 54 13.51 9.64 -14.37
CA ALA A 54 14.61 8.93 -15.01
C ALA A 54 15.54 8.27 -13.98
N GLY A 55 15.86 7.00 -14.19
CA GLY A 55 16.73 6.21 -13.31
C GLY A 55 16.06 5.59 -12.07
N VAL A 56 14.78 5.87 -11.83
CA VAL A 56 14.02 5.23 -10.73
C VAL A 56 13.53 3.84 -11.11
N LEU A 57 13.11 3.67 -12.35
CA LEU A 57 12.77 2.38 -12.96
C LEU A 57 13.57 2.20 -14.26
N PRO A 58 13.96 0.97 -14.63
CA PRO A 58 14.58 0.69 -15.90
C PRO A 58 13.70 1.09 -17.09
N ASN A 59 14.33 1.44 -18.22
CA ASN A 59 13.60 1.64 -19.47
C ASN A 59 12.83 0.36 -19.84
N GLY A 60 11.61 0.50 -20.34
CA GLY A 60 10.76 -0.64 -20.72
C GLY A 60 10.07 -1.36 -19.54
N THR A 61 10.16 -0.81 -18.32
CA THR A 61 9.44 -1.36 -17.16
C THR A 61 7.94 -1.41 -17.43
N GLN A 62 7.33 -2.51 -17.00
CA GLN A 62 5.90 -2.74 -17.00
C GLN A 62 5.37 -2.81 -15.57
N MET A 63 4.19 -2.23 -15.32
CA MET A 63 3.50 -2.31 -14.05
C MET A 63 2.46 -3.42 -14.08
N ILE A 64 2.41 -4.19 -12.99
CA ILE A 64 1.39 -5.23 -12.75
C ILE A 64 0.57 -4.79 -11.55
N VAL A 65 -0.74 -4.71 -11.71
CA VAL A 65 -1.68 -4.39 -10.64
C VAL A 65 -2.73 -5.48 -10.56
N LYS A 66 -2.94 -6.00 -9.34
CA LYS A 66 -3.98 -6.99 -9.06
C LYS A 66 -4.79 -6.54 -7.86
N ALA A 67 -6.10 -6.41 -8.01
CA ALA A 67 -6.99 -6.19 -6.88
C ALA A 67 -6.95 -7.41 -5.95
N VAL A 68 -6.90 -7.16 -4.65
CA VAL A 68 -7.01 -8.21 -3.63
C VAL A 68 -8.50 -8.42 -3.35
N GLU A 69 -9.03 -9.51 -3.87
CA GLU A 69 -10.45 -9.83 -3.77
C GLU A 69 -10.73 -10.62 -2.49
N ASN A 70 -11.91 -10.38 -1.90
CA ASN A 70 -12.41 -11.22 -0.82
C ASN A 70 -12.96 -12.51 -1.42
N ASN A 71 -12.13 -13.54 -1.46
CA ASN A 71 -12.54 -14.85 -1.93
C ASN A 71 -13.02 -15.68 -0.74
N THR A 72 -14.31 -16.01 -0.70
CA THR A 72 -14.94 -16.71 0.43
C THR A 72 -14.73 -18.22 0.42
N GLU A 73 -14.12 -18.79 -0.62
CA GLU A 73 -13.95 -20.26 -0.73
C GLU A 73 -12.88 -20.81 0.22
N ASP A 74 -11.86 -20.00 0.59
CA ASP A 74 -10.80 -20.35 1.55
C ASP A 74 -10.55 -19.22 2.54
N ALA A 75 -11.56 -18.90 3.37
CA ALA A 75 -11.62 -17.71 4.21
C ALA A 75 -10.43 -17.51 5.17
N GLU A 76 -9.70 -18.55 5.54
CA GLU A 76 -8.57 -18.46 6.48
C GLU A 76 -7.21 -18.19 5.80
N LEU A 77 -7.08 -18.46 4.49
CA LEU A 77 -5.80 -18.44 3.78
C LEU A 77 -5.69 -17.34 2.72
N THR A 78 -6.74 -16.56 2.50
CA THR A 78 -6.73 -15.52 1.46
C THR A 78 -5.84 -14.36 1.83
N ASP A 79 -5.17 -13.76 0.83
CA ASP A 79 -4.40 -12.54 1.02
C ASP A 79 -5.26 -11.40 1.59
N HIS A 80 -6.54 -11.34 1.22
CA HIS A 80 -7.51 -10.39 1.77
C HIS A 80 -7.62 -10.53 3.30
N ASN A 81 -7.77 -11.75 3.84
CA ASN A 81 -7.90 -11.97 5.27
C ASN A 81 -6.61 -11.63 6.04
N LYS A 82 -5.44 -11.91 5.47
CA LYS A 82 -4.15 -11.52 6.06
C LYS A 82 -4.01 -10.00 6.13
N LEU A 83 -4.38 -9.29 5.06
CA LEU A 83 -4.40 -7.83 5.05
C LEU A 83 -5.42 -7.29 6.06
N ALA A 84 -6.64 -7.84 6.11
CA ALA A 84 -7.67 -7.45 7.07
C ALA A 84 -7.18 -7.58 8.52
N ALA A 85 -6.53 -8.70 8.86
CA ALA A 85 -5.97 -8.92 10.20
C ALA A 85 -4.91 -7.88 10.54
N LYS A 86 -3.99 -7.58 9.62
CA LYS A 86 -2.92 -6.59 9.84
C LYS A 86 -3.46 -5.17 9.98
N ILE A 87 -4.44 -4.79 9.16
CA ILE A 87 -5.10 -3.49 9.26
C ILE A 87 -5.87 -3.37 10.57
N THR A 88 -6.60 -4.42 10.96
CA THR A 88 -7.35 -4.45 12.23
C THR A 88 -6.43 -4.28 13.42
N GLU A 89 -5.30 -4.99 13.47
CA GLU A 89 -4.28 -4.85 14.52
C GLU A 89 -3.81 -3.38 14.66
N GLN A 90 -3.49 -2.75 13.52
CA GLN A 90 -3.04 -1.36 13.51
C GLN A 90 -4.12 -0.40 13.99
N LEU A 91 -5.36 -0.55 13.52
CA LEU A 91 -6.48 0.31 13.90
C LEU A 91 -6.87 0.16 15.38
N GLN A 92 -6.84 -1.06 15.91
CA GLN A 92 -7.09 -1.32 17.33
C GLN A 92 -6.08 -0.61 18.23
N SER A 93 -4.81 -0.54 17.82
CA SER A 93 -3.80 0.24 18.54
C SER A 93 -4.10 1.74 18.59
N GLN A 94 -4.93 2.23 17.65
CA GLN A 94 -5.40 3.62 17.57
C GLN A 94 -6.81 3.83 18.15
N GLY A 95 -7.42 2.79 18.72
CA GLY A 95 -8.78 2.85 19.24
C GLY A 95 -9.85 3.00 18.14
N LYS A 96 -9.60 2.45 16.94
CA LYS A 96 -10.49 2.52 15.79
C LYS A 96 -10.96 1.14 15.37
N ASN A 97 -12.12 1.10 14.70
CA ASN A 97 -12.67 -0.08 14.06
C ASN A 97 -12.36 -0.05 12.56
N LEU A 98 -12.14 -1.23 11.97
CA LEU A 98 -12.10 -1.42 10.53
C LEU A 98 -13.53 -1.52 9.98
N ASP A 99 -13.92 -0.59 9.12
CA ASP A 99 -15.22 -0.63 8.42
C ASP A 99 -15.09 -1.38 7.08
N GLY A 100 -13.91 -1.35 6.45
CA GLY A 100 -13.58 -2.07 5.24
C GLY A 100 -12.35 -1.51 4.56
N PHE A 101 -11.90 -2.16 3.49
CA PHE A 101 -10.74 -1.71 2.72
C PHE A 101 -10.80 -2.18 1.27
N LEU A 102 -10.09 -1.46 0.41
CA LEU A 102 -9.74 -1.85 -0.96
C LEU A 102 -8.23 -1.96 -1.05
N ALA A 103 -7.71 -3.04 -1.60
CA ALA A 103 -6.28 -3.27 -1.71
C ALA A 103 -5.88 -3.73 -3.11
N TYR A 104 -4.69 -3.28 -3.54
CA TYR A 104 -4.13 -3.57 -4.85
C TYR A 104 -2.66 -3.94 -4.71
N ASN A 105 -2.32 -5.15 -5.12
CA ASN A 105 -0.92 -5.56 -5.24
C ASN A 105 -0.31 -4.88 -6.47
N VAL A 106 0.71 -4.05 -6.25
CA VAL A 106 1.44 -3.35 -7.30
C VAL A 106 2.87 -3.84 -7.34
N SER A 107 3.32 -4.26 -8.50
CA SER A 107 4.69 -4.69 -8.77
C SER A 107 5.14 -4.24 -10.15
N PHE A 108 6.44 -4.32 -10.40
CA PHE A 108 7.04 -3.97 -11.68
C PHE A 108 7.89 -5.14 -12.21
N THR A 109 7.96 -5.23 -13.52
CA THR A 109 8.91 -6.09 -14.23
C THR A 109 9.68 -5.26 -15.24
N ASP A 110 10.93 -5.66 -15.52
CA ASP A 110 11.70 -5.10 -16.64
C ASP A 110 11.17 -5.61 -18.00
N ALA A 111 11.85 -5.23 -19.08
CA ALA A 111 11.49 -5.65 -20.43
C ALA A 111 11.61 -7.17 -20.64
N ASP A 112 12.42 -7.85 -19.83
CA ASP A 112 12.64 -9.30 -19.89
C ASP A 112 11.68 -10.08 -18.96
N GLY A 113 10.84 -9.36 -18.19
CA GLY A 113 9.86 -9.93 -17.27
C GLY A 113 10.40 -10.24 -15.86
N ASN A 114 11.63 -9.79 -15.54
CA ASN A 114 12.18 -9.97 -14.20
C ASN A 114 11.59 -8.94 -13.22
N PRO A 115 11.35 -9.32 -11.96
CA PRO A 115 10.87 -8.38 -10.95
C PRO A 115 11.84 -7.22 -10.74
N VAL A 116 11.29 -6.01 -10.62
CA VAL A 116 12.04 -4.77 -10.39
C VAL A 116 11.48 -4.05 -9.18
N GLU A 117 12.36 -3.58 -8.31
CA GLU A 117 12.03 -2.64 -7.23
C GLU A 117 12.45 -1.23 -7.66
N PRO A 118 11.63 -0.19 -7.40
CA PRO A 118 12.02 1.18 -7.70
C PRO A 118 13.25 1.62 -6.90
N ALA A 119 14.18 2.30 -7.56
CA ALA A 119 15.37 2.89 -6.90
C ALA A 119 15.07 4.21 -6.16
N GLY A 120 13.84 4.72 -6.26
CA GLY A 120 13.40 5.95 -5.64
C GLY A 120 11.88 6.09 -5.68
N LYS A 121 11.38 7.27 -5.32
CA LYS A 121 9.93 7.51 -5.26
C LYS A 121 9.30 7.49 -6.64
N VAL A 122 8.22 6.72 -6.77
CA VAL A 122 7.28 6.67 -7.88
C VAL A 122 6.01 7.37 -7.45
N THR A 123 5.43 8.17 -8.32
CA THR A 123 4.10 8.77 -8.10
C THR A 123 3.03 7.82 -8.62
N TYR A 124 2.17 7.37 -7.73
CA TYR A 124 1.01 6.53 -8.06
C TYR A 124 -0.25 7.36 -8.06
N SER A 125 -1.16 7.06 -8.99
CA SER A 125 -2.52 7.60 -8.96
C SER A 125 -3.54 6.51 -9.31
N PHE A 126 -4.61 6.47 -8.52
CA PHE A 126 -5.77 5.62 -8.70
C PHE A 126 -6.95 6.52 -9.04
N THR A 127 -7.52 6.33 -10.21
CA THR A 127 -8.68 7.09 -10.68
C THR A 127 -9.85 6.14 -10.86
N TYR A 128 -10.94 6.40 -10.18
CA TYR A 128 -12.16 5.61 -10.22
C TYR A 128 -13.18 6.33 -11.11
N LYS A 129 -13.44 5.79 -12.30
CA LYS A 129 -14.50 6.31 -13.20
C LYS A 129 -15.87 6.12 -12.59
N GLU A 130 -16.03 5.04 -11.84
CA GLU A 130 -17.17 4.77 -10.97
C GLU A 130 -16.64 4.75 -9.54
N ALA A 131 -17.12 5.69 -8.70
CA ALA A 131 -16.71 5.79 -7.31
C ALA A 131 -16.90 4.45 -6.58
N SER A 132 -15.93 4.04 -5.79
CA SER A 132 -15.88 2.72 -5.16
C SER A 132 -15.54 2.77 -3.69
N SER A 133 -16.15 1.89 -2.91
CA SER A 133 -15.86 1.63 -1.51
C SER A 133 -16.14 0.17 -1.18
N PRO A 134 -15.66 -0.35 -0.04
CA PRO A 134 -16.26 -1.55 0.54
C PRO A 134 -17.72 -1.27 0.93
N GLU A 135 -18.44 -2.30 1.31
CA GLU A 135 -19.78 -2.14 1.88
C GLU A 135 -19.67 -1.50 3.27
N LEU A 136 -20.21 -0.29 3.42
CA LEU A 136 -20.11 0.49 4.66
C LEU A 136 -21.47 0.52 5.37
N THR A 137 -21.46 0.23 6.68
CA THR A 137 -22.66 0.31 7.51
C THR A 137 -23.06 1.77 7.78
N ASP A 138 -22.07 2.61 8.10
CA ASP A 138 -22.26 4.06 8.31
C ASP A 138 -21.17 4.85 7.57
N PRO A 139 -21.40 5.21 6.31
CA PRO A 139 -20.41 5.97 5.55
C PRO A 139 -20.06 7.33 6.17
N ALA A 140 -21.00 7.96 6.88
CA ALA A 140 -20.78 9.28 7.47
C ALA A 140 -19.79 9.25 8.64
N ALA A 141 -19.76 8.14 9.40
CA ALA A 141 -18.86 7.93 10.51
C ALA A 141 -17.46 7.48 10.06
N SER A 142 -17.32 6.97 8.83
CA SER A 142 -16.06 6.45 8.31
C SER A 142 -15.12 7.56 7.82
N THR A 143 -13.83 7.40 8.12
CA THR A 143 -12.73 8.16 7.52
C THR A 143 -11.90 7.27 6.62
N VAL A 144 -11.34 7.83 5.55
CA VAL A 144 -10.52 7.08 4.60
C VAL A 144 -9.06 7.45 4.78
N THR A 145 -8.23 6.44 4.96
CA THR A 145 -6.77 6.56 5.00
C THR A 145 -6.15 5.63 3.97
N ALA A 146 -4.85 5.78 3.71
CA ALA A 146 -4.12 4.91 2.82
C ALA A 146 -2.89 4.34 3.52
N ALA A 147 -2.55 3.10 3.18
CA ALA A 147 -1.38 2.42 3.71
C ALA A 147 -0.72 1.57 2.63
N MET A 148 0.55 1.28 2.80
CA MET A 148 1.24 0.22 2.09
C MET A 148 1.50 -0.95 3.03
N ILE A 149 1.26 -2.18 2.54
CA ILE A 149 1.52 -3.40 3.29
C ILE A 149 2.51 -4.23 2.48
N ARG A 150 3.59 -4.64 3.12
CA ARG A 150 4.66 -5.45 2.53
C ARG A 150 4.95 -6.65 3.41
N THR A 151 5.46 -7.70 2.79
CA THR A 151 6.04 -8.81 3.54
C THR A 151 7.49 -8.48 3.87
N ASN A 152 7.83 -8.50 5.15
CA ASN A 152 9.22 -8.43 5.59
C ASN A 152 9.95 -9.70 5.13
N LYS A 153 11.04 -9.54 4.39
CA LYS A 153 11.79 -10.66 3.80
C LYS A 153 12.52 -11.52 4.84
N GLU A 154 12.81 -10.95 6.02
CA GLU A 154 13.54 -11.64 7.09
C GLU A 154 12.60 -12.40 8.02
N THR A 155 11.47 -11.81 8.39
CA THR A 155 10.52 -12.39 9.34
C THR A 155 9.34 -13.09 8.67
N SER A 156 9.10 -12.84 7.38
CA SER A 156 7.93 -13.28 6.62
C SER A 156 6.60 -12.71 7.16
N GLU A 157 6.66 -11.71 8.03
CA GLU A 157 5.50 -11.04 8.58
C GLU A 157 5.07 -9.85 7.71
N LEU A 158 3.79 -9.51 7.79
CA LEU A 158 3.27 -8.31 7.13
C LEU A 158 3.61 -7.08 7.95
N GLU A 159 4.16 -6.07 7.27
CA GLU A 159 4.41 -4.74 7.82
C GLU A 159 3.49 -3.73 7.15
N LEU A 160 2.77 -2.95 7.96
CA LEU A 160 1.91 -1.88 7.51
C LEU A 160 2.59 -0.54 7.79
N THR A 161 2.68 0.30 6.74
CA THR A 161 3.11 1.69 6.85
C THR A 161 1.99 2.58 6.36
N GLU A 162 1.48 3.46 7.22
CA GLU A 162 0.48 4.45 6.84
C GLU A 162 1.10 5.52 5.94
N LEU A 163 0.44 5.82 4.82
CA LEU A 163 0.84 6.89 3.91
C LEU A 163 0.35 8.23 4.44
N LYS A 164 1.21 9.26 4.37
CA LYS A 164 0.94 10.57 4.95
C LYS A 164 0.92 11.67 3.88
N ALA A 165 0.10 12.69 4.12
CA ALA A 165 -0.04 13.81 3.20
C ALA A 165 1.27 14.57 2.97
N GLU A 166 2.07 14.80 4.01
CA GLU A 166 3.31 15.58 3.92
C GLU A 166 4.48 14.74 3.38
N GLU A 167 4.67 13.52 3.89
CA GLU A 167 5.83 12.69 3.56
C GLU A 167 5.69 11.99 2.21
N ASP A 168 4.48 11.53 1.90
CA ASP A 168 4.17 10.71 0.74
C ASP A 168 3.30 11.45 -0.29
N GLN A 169 3.04 12.74 -0.08
CA GLN A 169 2.17 13.57 -0.91
C GLN A 169 0.79 12.93 -1.13
N LEU A 170 0.27 12.27 -0.08
CA LEU A 170 -1.00 11.57 -0.16
C LEU A 170 -2.14 12.56 -0.34
N THR A 171 -2.95 12.30 -1.35
CA THR A 171 -4.27 12.91 -1.55
C THR A 171 -5.31 11.82 -1.72
N VAL A 172 -6.45 11.95 -1.06
CA VAL A 172 -7.57 11.03 -1.17
C VAL A 172 -8.84 11.85 -1.40
N GLU A 173 -9.52 11.59 -2.49
CA GLU A 173 -10.79 12.24 -2.86
C GLU A 173 -11.92 11.23 -2.78
N THR A 174 -12.99 11.60 -2.10
CA THR A 174 -14.21 10.79 -1.97
C THR A 174 -15.45 11.61 -2.33
N ASN A 175 -16.51 10.94 -2.74
CA ASN A 175 -17.83 11.55 -2.86
C ASN A 175 -18.52 11.67 -1.47
N GLU A 176 -19.76 12.16 -1.46
CA GLU A 176 -20.57 12.33 -0.23
C GLU A 176 -20.83 11.01 0.52
N SER A 177 -20.86 9.89 -0.21
CA SER A 177 -21.02 8.54 0.35
C SER A 177 -19.71 7.88 0.77
N ARG A 178 -18.62 8.65 0.90
CA ARG A 178 -17.27 8.16 1.22
C ARG A 178 -16.71 7.12 0.24
N GLN A 179 -17.21 7.08 -0.98
CA GLN A 179 -16.65 6.25 -2.03
C GLN A 179 -15.47 6.97 -2.68
N LEU A 180 -14.39 6.26 -2.93
CA LEU A 180 -13.19 6.77 -3.60
C LEU A 180 -13.50 7.19 -5.04
N THR A 181 -13.07 8.39 -5.38
CA THR A 181 -13.06 8.90 -6.76
C THR A 181 -11.64 9.01 -7.28
N LYS A 182 -10.68 9.36 -6.40
CA LYS A 182 -9.26 9.44 -6.73
C LYS A 182 -8.38 9.30 -5.51
N ALA A 183 -7.21 8.72 -5.69
CA ALA A 183 -6.12 8.76 -4.71
C ALA A 183 -4.79 8.93 -5.44
N ALA A 184 -3.86 9.70 -4.86
CA ALA A 184 -2.50 9.81 -5.37
C ALA A 184 -1.51 9.89 -4.20
N PHE A 185 -0.32 9.34 -4.39
CA PHE A 185 0.75 9.33 -3.38
C PHE A 185 2.11 9.01 -4.02
N GLN A 186 3.17 9.18 -3.26
CA GLN A 186 4.52 8.77 -3.64
C GLN A 186 5.02 7.64 -2.74
N SER A 187 5.65 6.63 -3.34
CA SER A 187 6.29 5.53 -2.62
C SER A 187 7.47 4.96 -3.42
N ALA A 188 8.48 4.48 -2.72
CA ALA A 188 9.66 3.82 -3.30
C ALA A 188 9.56 2.29 -3.23
N ALA A 189 8.37 1.72 -3.09
CA ALA A 189 8.21 0.30 -2.86
C ALA A 189 7.21 -0.34 -3.82
N THR A 190 7.40 -1.63 -4.08
CA THR A 190 6.33 -2.53 -4.50
C THR A 190 5.59 -3.02 -3.25
N ALA A 191 4.27 -2.98 -3.24
CA ALA A 191 3.47 -3.26 -2.06
C ALA A 191 2.02 -3.61 -2.40
N ALA A 192 1.26 -4.07 -1.40
CA ALA A 192 -0.18 -3.97 -1.39
C ALA A 192 -0.57 -2.56 -0.93
N TYR A 193 -0.97 -1.70 -1.86
CA TYR A 193 -1.50 -0.38 -1.53
C TYR A 193 -2.96 -0.50 -1.17
N THR A 194 -3.31 0.04 -0.02
CA THR A 194 -4.58 -0.23 0.63
C THR A 194 -5.25 1.08 1.04
N PHE A 195 -6.52 1.24 0.65
CA PHE A 195 -7.38 2.33 1.10
C PHE A 195 -8.30 1.77 2.18
N VAL A 196 -8.28 2.38 3.35
CA VAL A 196 -8.89 1.86 4.57
C VAL A 196 -9.96 2.79 5.07
N TRP A 197 -11.17 2.28 5.24
CA TRP A 197 -12.27 2.95 5.93
C TRP A 197 -12.29 2.52 7.38
N SER A 198 -12.26 3.49 8.27
CA SER A 198 -12.26 3.25 9.71
C SER A 198 -13.11 4.26 10.45
N SER A 199 -13.71 3.83 11.55
CA SER A 199 -14.52 4.64 12.45
C SER A 199 -14.02 4.57 13.88
N THR A 200 -14.32 5.61 14.65
CA THR A 200 -14.11 5.58 16.10
C THR A 200 -15.35 4.97 16.74
N PRO A 201 -15.22 3.99 17.67
CA PRO A 201 -16.34 3.49 18.41
C PRO A 201 -17.11 4.64 19.06
N ALA A 202 -18.45 4.58 19.05
CA ALA A 202 -19.25 5.50 19.84
C ALA A 202 -18.78 5.38 21.30
N ALA A 203 -18.58 6.50 21.99
CA ALA A 203 -18.36 6.48 23.41
C ALA A 203 -19.57 5.75 24.03
N ASP A 204 -19.31 4.68 24.77
CA ASP A 204 -20.34 4.07 25.60
C ASP A 204 -20.81 5.15 26.58
N ASP A 205 -21.97 5.75 26.30
CA ASP A 205 -22.73 6.53 27.27
C ASP A 205 -23.27 5.57 28.35
N ASN A 206 -22.36 4.84 28.97
CA ASN A 206 -22.60 4.21 30.23
C ASN A 206 -22.40 5.28 31.30
N GLU A 207 -23.26 6.32 31.27
CA GLU A 207 -23.51 7.10 32.47
C GLU A 207 -24.00 6.13 33.51
N ASN A 208 -23.04 5.79 34.38
CA ASN A 208 -23.25 5.25 35.68
C ASN A 208 -24.45 5.97 36.32
N THR A 209 -25.64 5.36 36.23
CA THR A 209 -26.73 5.70 37.09
C THR A 209 -26.22 5.37 38.48
N GLU A 210 -25.57 6.38 39.12
CA GLU A 210 -25.35 6.37 40.55
C GLU A 210 -26.70 6.02 41.21
N ASN A 211 -26.77 4.79 41.67
CA ASN A 211 -27.76 4.34 42.61
C ASN A 211 -27.59 5.21 43.87
N LYS A 212 -28.36 6.30 43.91
CA LYS A 212 -28.55 7.07 45.10
C LYS A 212 -29.36 6.21 46.05
N GLU A 213 -28.64 5.43 46.86
CA GLU A 213 -29.21 4.82 48.06
C GLU A 213 -29.72 5.97 48.91
N GLU A 214 -31.02 6.18 48.87
CA GLU A 214 -31.76 7.00 49.78
C GLU A 214 -31.77 6.25 51.11
N ASN A 215 -30.88 6.68 52.01
CA ASN A 215 -30.76 6.21 53.39
C ASN A 215 -32.01 6.68 54.12
N GLY A 216 -33.07 5.84 54.12
CA GLY A 216 -34.26 6.04 54.91
C GLY A 216 -33.95 5.73 56.36
N GLU A 217 -33.91 6.74 57.15
CA GLU A 217 -33.83 6.77 58.60
C GLU A 217 -34.90 5.90 59.21
N VAL A 218 -34.50 4.84 59.96
CA VAL A 218 -35.36 4.02 60.73
C VAL A 218 -35.61 4.76 62.05
N ASN A 219 -36.76 5.38 62.18
CA ASN A 219 -37.24 5.90 63.44
C ASN A 219 -37.89 4.76 64.26
N ASN A 220 -37.24 4.45 65.34
CA ASN A 220 -37.65 3.46 66.37
C ASN A 220 -38.64 4.17 67.27
N GLU A 221 -39.92 3.77 67.29
CA GLU A 221 -40.83 4.09 68.33
C GLU A 221 -41.44 2.79 68.87
N GLU A 222 -41.00 2.49 70.07
CA GLU A 222 -41.48 1.54 71.02
C GLU A 222 -42.86 1.96 71.48
N VAL A 223 -43.93 1.14 71.35
CA VAL A 223 -45.11 1.19 72.21
C VAL A 223 -45.55 -0.21 72.51
N ASN A 224 -45.39 -0.45 73.75
CA ASN A 224 -45.86 -1.54 74.60
C ASN A 224 -47.41 -1.51 74.77
N ALA A 225 -48.05 -2.66 74.85
CA ALA A 225 -49.18 -3.02 75.70
C ALA A 225 -50.00 -4.16 75.10
N ASP A 226 -49.82 -5.35 75.56
CA ASP A 226 -50.59 -5.98 76.68
C ASP A 226 -52.07 -6.30 76.37
N THR A 227 -52.41 -7.48 76.84
CA THR A 227 -53.73 -8.09 77.14
C THR A 227 -54.36 -8.98 76.05
N ASN A 228 -54.20 -10.29 76.19
CA ASN A 228 -54.98 -11.23 77.04
C ASN A 228 -56.42 -11.51 76.55
N THR A 229 -56.75 -12.78 76.58
CA THR A 229 -58.01 -13.48 76.81
C THR A 229 -58.56 -14.25 75.58
N GLU A 230 -58.36 -15.56 75.67
CA GLU A 230 -59.30 -16.61 76.01
C GLU A 230 -60.48 -16.89 75.06
N ASN A 231 -60.56 -18.18 74.79
CA ASN A 231 -61.74 -19.06 74.86
C ASN A 231 -62.49 -19.31 73.54
N THR A 232 -62.55 -20.40 73.11
CA THR A 232 -63.29 -21.66 73.26
C THR A 232 -63.06 -22.56 72.09
#